data_4d34ef569bcd7e82514ed58a15cc2415
#
_entry.id   4d34ef569bcd7e82514ed58a15cc2415
#
_cell.length_a   1.000
_cell.length_b   1.000
_cell.length_c   1.000
_cell.angle_alpha   90.00
_cell.angle_beta   90.00
_cell.angle_gamma   90.00
#
_symmetry.space_group_name_H-M   'P 1'
#
loop_
_entity.id
_entity.type
_entity.pdbx_description
1 polymer ?
#
loop_
_entity_poly.entity_id
_entity_poly.type
_entity_poly.pdbx_seq_one_letter_code
_entity_poly.pdbx_strand_id
1 'polypeptide(L)'
;MGAALRLTSGEIVTGTNVENVSYGLTICAERAALVRAVSQFGPEIRIEAVAVANLNGLPSPPCGACRQVLAEFILPDAPVVFPVAEGTRTMAFSDVLPLGFEMKLK
;
A
#
# COMPACT_ATOMS: atom_id res chain seq x y z
N MET A 1 6.12 1.71 11.46
CA MET A 1 4.92 1.71 10.61
C MET A 1 4.53 0.30 10.22
N GLY A 2 3.26 0.08 10.05
CA GLY A 2 2.74 -1.19 9.56
C GLY A 2 1.72 -0.96 8.45
N ALA A 3 1.54 -1.96 7.61
CA ALA A 3 0.53 -1.95 6.57
C ALA A 3 -0.15 -3.32 6.48
N ALA A 4 -1.39 -3.33 6.06
CA ALA A 4 -2.13 -4.56 5.78
C ALA A 4 -2.82 -4.40 4.43
N LEU A 5 -2.75 -5.45 3.63
CA LEU A 5 -3.44 -5.55 2.35
C LEU A 5 -4.49 -6.65 2.47
N ARG A 6 -5.72 -6.37 2.05
CA ARG A 6 -6.72 -7.42 1.92
C ARG A 6 -6.84 -7.76 0.43
N LEU A 7 -6.64 -9.02 0.12
CA LEU A 7 -6.74 -9.52 -1.25
C LEU A 7 -8.18 -9.88 -1.57
N THR A 8 -8.51 -9.90 -2.85
CA THR A 8 -9.86 -10.28 -3.30
C THR A 8 -10.21 -11.72 -2.93
N SER A 9 -9.21 -12.55 -2.65
CA SER A 9 -9.39 -13.90 -2.12
C SER A 9 -9.82 -13.93 -0.65
N GLY A 10 -9.79 -12.79 0.03
CA GLY A 10 -10.11 -12.68 1.45
C GLY A 10 -8.92 -12.73 2.39
N GLU A 11 -7.74 -13.03 1.87
CA GLU A 11 -6.53 -13.14 2.69
C GLU A 11 -5.99 -11.76 3.04
N ILE A 12 -5.41 -11.64 4.24
CA ILE A 12 -4.80 -10.41 4.72
C ILE A 12 -3.29 -10.63 4.84
N VAL A 13 -2.52 -9.74 4.21
CA VAL A 13 -1.06 -9.80 4.24
C VAL A 13 -0.55 -8.52 4.88
N THR A 14 0.31 -8.67 5.88
CA THR A 14 0.86 -7.53 6.61
C THR A 14 2.33 -7.31 6.26
N GLY A 15 2.79 -6.10 6.45
CA GLY A 15 4.19 -5.74 6.30
C GLY A 15 4.59 -4.66 7.28
N THR A 16 5.87 -4.54 7.53
CA THR A 16 6.46 -3.48 8.33
C THR A 16 7.53 -2.76 7.52
N ASN A 17 7.79 -1.50 7.87
CA ASN A 17 8.88 -0.76 7.23
C ASN A 17 10.23 -1.34 7.64
N VAL A 18 11.19 -1.25 6.74
CA VAL A 18 12.60 -1.60 7.01
C VAL A 18 13.43 -0.36 6.71
N GLU A 19 13.98 0.25 7.74
CA GLU A 19 14.76 1.48 7.60
C GLU A 19 16.22 1.18 7.28
N ASN A 20 16.85 2.10 6.56
CA ASN A 20 18.24 2.00 6.19
C ASN A 20 18.88 3.38 6.32
N VAL A 21 20.15 3.43 6.75
CA VAL A 21 20.88 4.69 6.82
C VAL A 21 21.04 5.32 5.44
N SER A 22 21.07 4.51 4.40
CA SER A 22 20.93 4.99 3.02
C SER A 22 19.43 5.09 2.72
N TYR A 23 18.86 6.27 2.81
CA TYR A 23 17.42 6.48 2.74
C TYR A 23 16.78 5.91 1.48
N GLY A 24 17.50 5.92 0.36
CA GLY A 24 17.01 5.33 -0.89
C GLY A 24 16.78 3.83 -0.83
N LEU A 25 17.33 3.15 0.17
CA LEU A 25 17.18 1.70 0.36
C LEU A 25 16.14 1.36 1.43
N THR A 26 15.52 2.35 2.05
CA THR A 26 14.44 2.13 3.01
C THR A 26 13.22 1.55 2.30
N ILE A 27 12.62 0.52 2.91
CA ILE A 27 11.44 -0.13 2.36
C ILE A 27 10.23 0.27 3.20
N CYS A 28 9.21 0.84 2.57
CA CYS A 28 7.97 1.21 3.23
C CYS A 28 7.14 -0.04 3.59
N ALA A 29 6.33 0.07 4.63
CA ALA A 29 5.49 -1.04 5.10
C ALA A 29 4.53 -1.55 4.02
N GLU A 30 3.93 -0.66 3.23
CA GLU A 30 3.02 -1.01 2.14
C GLU A 30 3.74 -1.85 1.07
N ARG A 31 4.95 -1.45 0.72
CA ARG A 31 5.75 -2.18 -0.26
C ARG A 31 6.20 -3.53 0.27
N ALA A 32 6.57 -3.60 1.54
CA ALA A 32 6.92 -4.86 2.18
C ALA A 32 5.73 -5.83 2.18
N ALA A 33 4.53 -5.33 2.49
CA ALA A 33 3.32 -6.15 2.45
C ALA A 33 3.03 -6.66 1.03
N LEU A 34 3.20 -5.81 0.03
CA LEU A 34 2.97 -6.20 -1.37
C LEU A 34 3.97 -7.25 -1.83
N VAL A 35 5.25 -7.06 -1.55
CA VAL A 35 6.29 -8.05 -1.91
C VAL A 35 5.98 -9.39 -1.26
N ARG A 36 5.57 -9.38 0.01
CA ARG A 36 5.19 -10.60 0.71
C ARG A 36 3.98 -11.27 0.06
N ALA A 37 2.97 -10.48 -0.32
CA ALA A 37 1.77 -11.01 -0.97
C ALA A 37 2.09 -11.67 -2.30
N VAL A 38 2.91 -11.02 -3.13
CA VAL A 38 3.32 -11.59 -4.42
C VAL A 38 4.17 -12.83 -4.21
N SER A 39 5.08 -12.82 -3.25
CA SER A 39 5.90 -13.98 -2.91
C SER A 39 5.06 -15.17 -2.47
N GLN A 40 4.01 -14.93 -1.71
CA GLN A 40 3.21 -15.98 -1.09
C GLN A 40 2.09 -16.49 -2.01
N PHE A 41 1.46 -15.59 -2.77
CA PHE A 41 0.25 -15.92 -3.55
C PHE A 41 0.41 -15.71 -5.05
N GLY A 42 1.56 -15.23 -5.51
CA GLY A 42 1.85 -15.03 -6.92
C GLY A 42 1.50 -13.63 -7.42
N PRO A 43 1.92 -13.32 -8.68
CA PRO A 43 1.77 -11.95 -9.23
C PRO A 43 0.37 -11.64 -9.75
N GLU A 44 -0.55 -12.60 -9.70
CA GLU A 44 -1.92 -12.40 -10.19
C GLU A 44 -2.89 -11.92 -9.11
N ILE A 45 -2.39 -11.64 -7.91
CA ILE A 45 -3.21 -11.11 -6.83
C ILE A 45 -3.85 -9.79 -7.21
N ARG A 46 -5.01 -9.52 -6.56
CA ARG A 46 -5.66 -8.20 -6.64
C ARG A 46 -5.99 -7.75 -5.23
N ILE A 47 -5.70 -6.49 -4.96
CA ILE A 47 -5.88 -5.88 -3.64
C ILE A 47 -7.21 -5.16 -3.61
N GLU A 48 -8.03 -5.47 -2.62
CA GLU A 48 -9.34 -4.83 -2.46
C GLU A 48 -9.39 -3.81 -1.31
N ALA A 49 -8.37 -3.75 -0.46
CA ALA A 49 -8.28 -2.74 0.60
C ALA A 49 -6.84 -2.63 1.11
N VAL A 50 -6.47 -1.43 1.56
CA VAL A 50 -5.17 -1.15 2.16
C VAL A 50 -5.36 -0.39 3.45
N ALA A 51 -4.65 -0.77 4.49
CA ALA A 51 -4.61 -0.02 5.75
C ALA A 51 -3.17 0.25 6.14
N VAL A 52 -2.89 1.47 6.58
CA VAL A 52 -1.58 1.90 7.08
C VAL A 52 -1.73 2.34 8.52
N ALA A 53 -0.79 1.98 9.37
CA ALA A 53 -0.78 2.37 10.77
C ALA A 53 0.63 2.77 11.22
N ASN A 54 0.67 3.64 12.23
CA ASN A 54 1.91 3.99 12.91
C ASN A 54 1.67 4.11 14.42
N LEU A 55 2.74 4.17 15.20
CA LEU A 55 2.68 4.26 16.65
C LEU A 55 2.85 5.70 17.17
N ASN A 56 3.18 6.65 16.32
CA ASN A 56 3.52 8.02 16.74
C ASN A 56 2.43 9.05 16.45
N GLY A 57 1.28 8.64 15.93
CA GLY A 57 0.14 9.52 15.68
C GLY A 57 0.33 10.54 14.56
N LEU A 58 1.39 10.44 13.78
CA LEU A 58 1.64 11.35 12.67
C LEU A 58 0.79 10.99 11.46
N PRO A 59 0.34 11.97 10.67
CA PRO A 59 -0.30 11.68 9.39
C PRO A 59 0.63 10.85 8.51
N SER A 60 0.12 9.76 7.95
CA SER A 60 0.94 8.81 7.21
C SER A 60 0.21 8.24 6.00
N PRO A 61 -0.14 9.09 5.00
CA PRO A 61 -0.64 8.55 3.74
C PRO A 61 0.47 7.73 3.06
N PRO A 62 0.12 6.77 2.20
CA PRO A 62 1.12 6.04 1.43
C PRO A 62 1.99 7.01 0.63
N CYS A 63 3.31 6.80 0.62
CA CYS A 63 4.21 7.65 -0.16
C CYS A 63 3.96 7.44 -1.66
N GLY A 64 4.42 8.40 -2.48
CA GLY A 64 4.20 8.34 -3.93
C GLY A 64 4.74 7.07 -4.58
N ALA A 65 5.90 6.59 -4.15
CA ALA A 65 6.48 5.36 -4.66
C ALA A 65 5.60 4.14 -4.35
N CYS A 66 5.07 4.06 -3.11
CA CYS A 66 4.19 2.97 -2.73
C CYS A 66 2.86 3.03 -3.48
N ARG A 67 2.33 4.22 -3.71
CA ARG A 67 1.12 4.40 -4.53
C ARG A 67 1.31 3.82 -5.92
N GLN A 68 2.43 4.13 -6.56
CA GLN A 68 2.72 3.64 -7.91
C GLN A 68 2.94 2.13 -7.94
N VAL A 69 3.63 1.58 -6.94
CA VAL A 69 3.86 0.13 -6.83
C VAL A 69 2.54 -0.61 -6.62
N LEU A 70 1.67 -0.09 -5.77
CA LEU A 70 0.34 -0.68 -5.53
C LEU A 70 -0.56 -0.62 -6.76
N ALA A 71 -0.40 0.39 -7.61
CA ALA A 71 -1.28 0.63 -8.75
C ALA A 71 -1.40 -0.56 -9.69
N GLU A 72 -0.38 -1.40 -9.77
CA GLU A 72 -0.39 -2.57 -10.64
C GLU A 72 -1.25 -3.71 -10.12
N PHE A 73 -1.59 -3.71 -8.85
CA PHE A 73 -2.25 -4.83 -8.18
C PHE A 73 -3.58 -4.47 -7.55
N ILE A 74 -3.91 -3.19 -7.44
CA ILE A 74 -5.04 -2.72 -6.65
C ILE A 74 -6.24 -2.38 -7.52
N LEU A 75 -7.44 -2.63 -6.97
CA LEU A 75 -8.68 -2.18 -7.62
C LEU A 75 -8.80 -0.67 -7.48
N PRO A 76 -9.25 0.06 -8.51
CA PRO A 76 -9.30 1.54 -8.48
C PRO A 76 -10.15 2.12 -7.35
N ASP A 77 -11.22 1.43 -6.98
CA ASP A 77 -12.14 1.85 -5.92
C ASP A 77 -11.79 1.29 -4.54
N ALA A 78 -10.67 0.55 -4.42
CA ALA A 78 -10.25 -0.03 -3.16
C ALA A 78 -10.05 1.05 -2.11
N PRO A 79 -10.63 0.91 -0.90
CA PRO A 79 -10.38 1.87 0.16
C PRO A 79 -8.95 1.78 0.67
N VAL A 80 -8.35 2.95 0.87
CA VAL A 80 -7.03 3.11 1.49
C VAL A 80 -7.25 3.88 2.78
N VAL A 81 -6.94 3.25 3.91
CA VAL A 81 -7.12 3.82 5.24
C VAL A 81 -5.76 4.18 5.81
N PHE A 82 -5.59 5.40 6.27
CA PHE A 82 -4.32 5.86 6.82
C PHE A 82 -4.52 6.86 7.95
N PRO A 83 -3.53 7.00 8.86
CA PRO A 83 -3.63 7.94 9.97
C PRO A 83 -3.56 9.38 9.47
N VAL A 84 -4.34 10.24 10.09
CA VAL A 84 -4.26 11.70 9.95
C VAL A 84 -4.16 12.30 11.35
N ALA A 85 -4.05 13.64 11.45
CA ALA A 85 -3.83 14.31 12.72
C ALA A 85 -4.91 13.99 13.76
N GLU A 86 -6.14 13.74 13.35
CA GLU A 86 -7.28 13.49 14.24
C GLU A 86 -8.01 12.20 13.87
N GLY A 87 -7.30 11.07 13.94
CA GLY A 87 -7.90 9.75 13.66
C GLY A 87 -7.41 9.16 12.36
N THR A 88 -8.33 8.64 11.54
CA THR A 88 -8.00 8.01 10.27
C THR A 88 -8.82 8.62 9.15
N ARG A 89 -8.28 8.54 7.95
CA ARG A 89 -8.96 8.94 6.72
C ARG A 89 -9.03 7.75 5.78
N THR A 90 -10.15 7.63 5.07
CA THR A 90 -10.33 6.61 4.04
C THR A 90 -10.54 7.31 2.70
N MET A 91 -9.77 6.88 1.69
CA MET A 91 -9.91 7.39 0.33
C MET A 91 -9.92 6.20 -0.63
N ALA A 92 -10.63 6.34 -1.76
CA ALA A 92 -10.50 5.36 -2.83
C ALA A 92 -9.08 5.47 -3.42
N PHE A 93 -8.52 4.35 -3.87
CA PHE A 93 -7.16 4.37 -4.41
C PHE A 93 -7.03 5.32 -5.59
N SER A 94 -8.01 5.40 -6.46
CA SER A 94 -8.02 6.32 -7.61
C SER A 94 -7.89 7.79 -7.20
N ASP A 95 -8.31 8.15 -5.98
CA ASP A 95 -8.15 9.50 -5.44
C ASP A 95 -6.79 9.71 -4.79
N VAL A 96 -6.15 8.63 -4.35
CA VAL A 96 -4.80 8.66 -3.76
C VAL A 96 -3.73 8.76 -4.84
N LEU A 97 -3.98 8.16 -6.00
CA LEU A 97 -3.06 8.23 -7.14
C LEU A 97 -3.85 8.55 -8.42
N PRO A 98 -4.35 9.79 -8.56
CA PRO A 98 -4.95 10.20 -9.82
C PRO A 98 -3.88 10.26 -10.91
N LEU A 99 -4.21 9.87 -12.13
CA LEU A 99 -3.30 9.88 -13.26
C LEU A 99 -2.03 9.06 -13.02
N GLY A 100 -2.16 7.93 -12.30
CA GLY A 100 -1.04 7.02 -12.11
C GLY A 100 -0.51 6.49 -13.44
N PHE A 101 0.80 6.23 -13.48
CA PHE A 101 1.43 5.71 -14.68
C PHE A 101 0.94 4.29 -14.96
N GLU A 102 0.45 4.05 -16.16
CA GLU A 102 0.06 2.72 -16.63
C GLU A 102 0.79 2.41 -17.94
N MET A 103 1.21 1.17 -18.07
CA MET A 103 1.77 0.70 -19.32
C MET A 103 0.98 -0.52 -19.77
N LYS A 104 0.30 -0.38 -20.91
CA LYS A 104 -0.46 -1.47 -21.50
C LYS A 104 0.37 -2.11 -22.60
N LEU A 105 1.05 -3.18 -22.26
CA LEU A 105 1.93 -3.90 -23.18
C LEU A 105 1.22 -5.01 -23.96
N LYS A 106 -0.08 -5.12 -23.81
CA LYS A 106 -0.84 -6.25 -24.37
C LYS A 106 -2.02 -5.79 -25.15
#